data_eea7fcceac9af04cae45de525f97e493
#
_entry.id   eea7fcceac9af04cae45de525f97e493
#
_cell.length_a   1.000
_cell.length_b   1.000
_cell.length_c   1.000
_cell.angle_alpha   90.00
_cell.angle_beta   90.00
_cell.angle_gamma   90.00
#
_symmetry.space_group_name_H-M   'P 1'
#
loop_
_entity.id
_entity.type
_entity.pdbx_description
1 polymer ?
#
loop_
_entity_poly.entity_id
_entity_poly.type
_entity_poly.pdbx_seq_one_letter_code
_entity_poly.pdbx_strand_id
1 'polypeptide(L)'
;EKLNREHVIKYAELELASLAETVDLSKLGNDAYEPLNGTLTDDQIQSACDAANNFLGVNVTLKLNGEDAGKVDGSSVLQWISFADPANPTLDTSQISSWAAELANGFNTVGSTRWWTRADGKQCAVEGGDFGWSIDSSSLAKQVEDSINNKQTGEIEIKYSQKADTFTAKGEPDWKAYIDVDLSEQHARYYDESGNIVWEANFISGKPGEDATPEGVWQINSNDGASKLI
;
A
#
# COMPACT_ATOMS: atom_id res chain seq x y z
N GLU A 1 -3.01 -21.48 -30.37
CA GLU A 1 -3.05 -22.84 -30.97
C GLU A 1 -2.31 -22.78 -32.31
N LYS A 2 -1.39 -23.70 -32.54
CA LYS A 2 -0.64 -23.77 -33.77
C LYS A 2 -1.07 -25.02 -34.54
N LEU A 3 -1.43 -24.84 -35.83
CA LEU A 3 -1.86 -25.96 -36.67
C LEU A 3 -0.71 -26.98 -36.85
N ASN A 4 -1.03 -28.24 -36.65
CA ASN A 4 -0.17 -29.35 -37.00
C ASN A 4 -0.17 -29.53 -38.53
N ARG A 5 0.73 -28.83 -39.21
CA ARG A 5 0.77 -28.75 -40.66
C ARG A 5 0.90 -30.12 -41.32
N GLU A 6 1.67 -31.02 -40.72
CA GLU A 6 1.91 -32.36 -41.26
C GLU A 6 0.60 -33.19 -41.23
N HIS A 7 -0.12 -33.18 -40.11
CA HIS A 7 -1.40 -33.89 -39.99
C HIS A 7 -2.46 -33.30 -40.91
N VAL A 8 -2.54 -31.98 -41.03
CA VAL A 8 -3.52 -31.32 -41.91
C VAL A 8 -3.25 -31.68 -43.38
N ILE A 9 -1.96 -31.65 -43.83
CA ILE A 9 -1.61 -32.00 -45.19
C ILE A 9 -1.93 -33.46 -45.47
N LYS A 10 -1.52 -34.37 -44.59
CA LYS A 10 -1.77 -35.81 -44.73
C LYS A 10 -3.26 -36.13 -44.80
N TYR A 11 -4.08 -35.49 -43.97
CA TYR A 11 -5.52 -35.66 -44.04
C TYR A 11 -6.10 -35.12 -45.35
N ALA A 12 -5.69 -33.93 -45.78
CA ALA A 12 -6.13 -33.35 -47.05
C ALA A 12 -5.73 -34.26 -48.27
N GLU A 13 -4.54 -34.86 -48.27
CA GLU A 13 -4.09 -35.82 -49.30
C GLU A 13 -4.97 -37.08 -49.33
N LEU A 14 -5.37 -37.60 -48.16
CA LEU A 14 -6.25 -38.76 -48.08
C LEU A 14 -7.67 -38.47 -48.59
N GLU A 15 -8.22 -37.31 -48.23
CA GLU A 15 -9.56 -36.88 -48.71
C GLU A 15 -9.53 -36.63 -50.23
N LEU A 16 -8.49 -35.98 -50.76
CA LEU A 16 -8.31 -35.81 -52.20
C LEU A 16 -8.11 -37.13 -52.96
N ALA A 17 -7.39 -38.08 -52.38
CA ALA A 17 -7.22 -39.43 -52.97
C ALA A 17 -8.55 -40.20 -52.99
N SER A 18 -9.48 -39.88 -52.10
CA SER A 18 -10.84 -40.47 -52.11
C SER A 18 -11.83 -39.74 -53.04
N LEU A 19 -11.35 -38.76 -53.84
CA LEU A 19 -12.14 -37.92 -54.74
C LEU A 19 -13.20 -37.05 -53.99
N ALA A 20 -12.92 -36.69 -52.77
CA ALA A 20 -13.74 -35.76 -52.03
C ALA A 20 -13.75 -34.35 -52.68
N GLU A 21 -14.92 -33.79 -52.91
CA GLU A 21 -15.08 -32.45 -53.48
C GLU A 21 -14.69 -31.36 -52.49
N THR A 22 -14.69 -31.65 -51.19
CA THR A 22 -14.36 -30.72 -50.09
C THR A 22 -13.59 -31.45 -49.00
N VAL A 23 -12.66 -30.77 -48.36
CA VAL A 23 -11.90 -31.22 -47.21
C VAL A 23 -12.41 -30.55 -45.95
N ASP A 24 -13.05 -31.28 -45.07
CA ASP A 24 -13.58 -30.80 -43.82
C ASP A 24 -12.58 -30.99 -42.68
N LEU A 25 -11.78 -29.94 -42.38
CA LEU A 25 -10.75 -29.99 -41.35
C LEU A 25 -11.31 -30.13 -39.91
N SER A 26 -12.61 -29.92 -39.70
CA SER A 26 -13.20 -30.13 -38.38
C SER A 26 -13.18 -31.60 -37.91
N LYS A 27 -13.09 -32.50 -38.86
CA LYS A 27 -12.99 -33.94 -38.60
C LYS A 27 -11.64 -34.39 -38.03
N LEU A 28 -10.62 -33.57 -38.14
CA LEU A 28 -9.31 -33.83 -37.51
C LEU A 28 -9.34 -33.66 -35.99
N GLY A 29 -10.33 -32.86 -35.47
CA GLY A 29 -10.41 -32.63 -34.05
C GLY A 29 -9.11 -32.02 -33.48
N ASN A 30 -8.70 -32.53 -32.33
CA ASN A 30 -7.46 -32.04 -31.66
C ASN A 30 -6.17 -32.37 -32.43
N ASP A 31 -6.17 -33.38 -33.32
CA ASP A 31 -5.02 -33.72 -34.10
C ASP A 31 -4.67 -32.69 -35.19
N ALA A 32 -5.59 -31.74 -35.45
CA ALA A 32 -5.34 -30.60 -36.31
C ALA A 32 -4.32 -29.61 -35.73
N TYR A 33 -4.02 -29.71 -34.46
CA TYR A 33 -3.15 -28.77 -33.75
C TYR A 33 -1.89 -29.42 -33.21
N GLU A 34 -0.79 -28.68 -33.20
CA GLU A 34 0.43 -29.11 -32.50
C GLU A 34 0.12 -29.22 -31.00
N PRO A 35 0.55 -30.31 -30.31
CA PRO A 35 0.45 -30.35 -28.88
C PRO A 35 1.21 -29.17 -28.28
N LEU A 36 0.58 -28.44 -27.41
CA LEU A 36 1.26 -27.36 -26.67
C LEU A 36 2.35 -27.99 -25.82
N ASN A 37 3.61 -27.64 -26.09
CA ASN A 37 4.72 -28.06 -25.23
C ASN A 37 4.45 -27.54 -23.82
N GLY A 38 4.32 -28.45 -22.87
CA GLY A 38 4.05 -28.12 -21.47
C GLY A 38 2.55 -27.97 -21.13
N THR A 39 1.65 -28.64 -21.88
CA THR A 39 0.23 -28.73 -21.48
C THR A 39 0.10 -29.38 -20.12
N LEU A 40 -0.53 -28.67 -19.20
CA LEU A 40 -0.96 -29.26 -17.95
C LEU A 40 -2.05 -30.30 -18.22
N THR A 41 -2.06 -31.35 -17.45
CA THR A 41 -3.20 -32.29 -17.41
C THR A 41 -4.40 -31.60 -16.73
N ASP A 42 -5.61 -32.12 -16.99
CA ASP A 42 -6.83 -31.61 -16.34
C ASP A 42 -6.71 -31.64 -14.81
N ASP A 43 -6.09 -32.68 -14.24
CA ASP A 43 -5.85 -32.81 -12.80
C ASP A 43 -4.88 -31.71 -12.29
N GLN A 44 -3.84 -31.39 -13.08
CA GLN A 44 -2.90 -30.31 -12.73
C GLN A 44 -3.57 -28.94 -12.80
N ILE A 45 -4.41 -28.70 -13.81
CA ILE A 45 -5.19 -27.47 -13.94
C ILE A 45 -6.14 -27.34 -12.74
N GLN A 46 -6.88 -28.40 -12.39
CA GLN A 46 -7.79 -28.39 -11.26
C GLN A 46 -7.04 -28.12 -9.95
N SER A 47 -5.90 -28.79 -9.74
CA SER A 47 -5.06 -28.59 -8.54
C SER A 47 -4.53 -27.16 -8.45
N ALA A 48 -4.12 -26.57 -9.59
CA ALA A 48 -3.65 -25.18 -9.64
C ALA A 48 -4.80 -24.18 -9.34
N CYS A 49 -5.99 -24.44 -9.89
CA CYS A 49 -7.17 -23.63 -9.58
C CYS A 49 -7.53 -23.70 -8.08
N ASP A 50 -7.48 -24.88 -7.49
CA ASP A 50 -7.78 -25.07 -6.08
C ASP A 50 -6.74 -24.38 -5.19
N ALA A 51 -5.45 -24.46 -5.57
CA ALA A 51 -4.38 -23.77 -4.88
C ALA A 51 -4.52 -22.24 -4.97
N ALA A 52 -4.82 -21.69 -6.16
CA ALA A 52 -5.07 -20.25 -6.33
C ALA A 52 -6.30 -19.80 -5.52
N ASN A 53 -7.40 -20.55 -5.58
CA ASN A 53 -8.63 -20.26 -4.84
C ASN A 53 -8.41 -20.27 -3.32
N ASN A 54 -7.43 -21.03 -2.83
CA ASN A 54 -7.09 -21.05 -1.42
C ASN A 54 -6.63 -19.69 -0.90
N PHE A 55 -5.99 -18.87 -1.74
CA PHE A 55 -5.56 -17.52 -1.36
C PHE A 55 -6.71 -16.50 -1.35
N LEU A 56 -7.80 -16.76 -2.07
CA LEU A 56 -8.90 -15.80 -2.26
C LEU A 56 -9.87 -15.69 -1.08
N GLY A 57 -9.70 -16.52 -0.06
CA GLY A 57 -10.61 -16.59 1.10
C GLY A 57 -10.47 -15.43 2.10
N VAL A 58 -9.51 -14.53 1.93
CA VAL A 58 -9.30 -13.36 2.80
C VAL A 58 -10.33 -12.27 2.52
N ASN A 59 -10.79 -11.60 3.57
CA ASN A 59 -11.61 -10.39 3.47
C ASN A 59 -11.44 -9.55 4.73
N VAL A 60 -10.42 -8.72 4.75
CA VAL A 60 -10.05 -7.89 5.90
C VAL A 60 -10.11 -6.41 5.56
N THR A 61 -10.65 -5.63 6.49
CA THR A 61 -10.54 -4.17 6.49
C THR A 61 -9.37 -3.79 7.39
N LEU A 62 -8.41 -3.06 6.84
CA LEU A 62 -7.27 -2.54 7.57
C LEU A 62 -7.70 -1.25 8.27
N LYS A 63 -7.49 -1.20 9.57
CA LYS A 63 -7.79 -0.03 10.41
C LYS A 63 -6.50 0.64 10.85
N LEU A 64 -6.49 1.96 10.87
CA LEU A 64 -5.45 2.76 11.50
C LEU A 64 -6.11 3.70 12.50
N ASN A 65 -5.81 3.49 13.78
CA ASN A 65 -6.45 4.23 14.87
C ASN A 65 -8.01 4.18 14.85
N GLY A 66 -8.55 3.01 14.46
CA GLY A 66 -9.99 2.77 14.36
C GLY A 66 -10.66 3.24 13.06
N GLU A 67 -9.95 3.99 12.21
CA GLU A 67 -10.45 4.46 10.92
C GLU A 67 -10.05 3.52 9.77
N ASP A 68 -10.87 3.46 8.71
CA ASP A 68 -10.60 2.63 7.56
C ASP A 68 -9.38 3.14 6.79
N ALA A 69 -8.33 2.33 6.72
CA ALA A 69 -7.10 2.64 6.00
C ALA A 69 -6.97 1.90 4.67
N GLY A 70 -7.62 0.75 4.53
CA GLY A 70 -7.56 -0.05 3.32
C GLY A 70 -8.33 -1.36 3.43
N LYS A 71 -8.35 -2.11 2.34
CA LYS A 71 -9.02 -3.41 2.29
C LYS A 71 -8.17 -4.42 1.52
N VAL A 72 -8.16 -5.65 2.01
CA VAL A 72 -7.59 -6.80 1.30
C VAL A 72 -8.65 -7.87 1.18
N ASP A 73 -9.01 -8.20 -0.04
CA ASP A 73 -9.98 -9.26 -0.37
C ASP A 73 -9.49 -10.09 -1.56
N GLY A 74 -10.31 -11.06 -1.97
CA GLY A 74 -9.96 -11.96 -3.08
C GLY A 74 -9.60 -11.22 -4.38
N SER A 75 -10.17 -10.02 -4.64
CA SER A 75 -9.86 -9.25 -5.84
C SER A 75 -8.47 -8.61 -5.78
N SER A 76 -8.05 -8.16 -4.61
CA SER A 76 -6.69 -7.67 -4.37
C SER A 76 -5.69 -8.81 -4.50
N VAL A 77 -5.97 -9.94 -3.85
CA VAL A 77 -5.08 -11.11 -3.84
C VAL A 77 -4.91 -11.71 -5.22
N LEU A 78 -5.95 -11.72 -6.04
CA LEU A 78 -5.88 -12.22 -7.42
C LEU A 78 -4.77 -11.52 -8.24
N GLN A 79 -4.49 -10.24 -7.97
CA GLN A 79 -3.43 -9.48 -8.62
C GLN A 79 -2.03 -9.88 -8.14
N TRP A 80 -1.94 -10.51 -6.97
CA TRP A 80 -0.69 -10.93 -6.33
C TRP A 80 -0.40 -12.43 -6.49
N ILE A 81 -1.24 -13.18 -7.23
CA ILE A 81 -0.96 -14.58 -7.53
C ILE A 81 -0.03 -14.66 -8.74
N SER A 82 1.10 -15.30 -8.55
CA SER A 82 2.05 -15.61 -9.62
C SER A 82 1.76 -16.98 -10.21
N PHE A 83 1.62 -17.04 -11.54
CA PHE A 83 1.53 -18.25 -12.35
C PHE A 83 2.82 -18.50 -13.13
N ALA A 84 3.97 -18.10 -12.59
CA ALA A 84 5.28 -18.37 -13.19
C ALA A 84 5.49 -19.88 -13.41
N ASP A 85 5.02 -20.71 -12.49
CA ASP A 85 4.74 -22.12 -12.68
C ASP A 85 3.21 -22.30 -12.73
N PRO A 86 2.62 -22.56 -13.92
CA PRO A 86 1.17 -22.70 -14.05
C PRO A 86 0.56 -23.85 -13.24
N ALA A 87 1.36 -24.88 -12.90
CA ALA A 87 0.89 -26.01 -12.09
C ALA A 87 0.88 -25.69 -10.58
N ASN A 88 1.70 -24.71 -10.15
CA ASN A 88 1.91 -24.38 -8.76
C ASN A 88 1.85 -22.86 -8.54
N PRO A 89 0.66 -22.25 -8.56
CA PRO A 89 0.52 -20.82 -8.30
C PRO A 89 0.98 -20.47 -6.88
N THR A 90 1.66 -19.33 -6.75
CA THR A 90 2.21 -18.83 -5.49
C THR A 90 1.82 -17.38 -5.27
N LEU A 91 1.90 -16.91 -4.03
CA LEU A 91 1.79 -15.48 -3.76
C LEU A 91 3.10 -14.75 -4.15
N ASP A 92 2.97 -13.69 -4.91
CA ASP A 92 4.06 -12.76 -5.19
C ASP A 92 4.21 -11.77 -4.03
N THR A 93 5.07 -12.11 -3.09
CA THR A 93 5.33 -11.30 -1.89
C THR A 93 5.96 -9.94 -2.22
N SER A 94 6.59 -9.80 -3.38
CA SER A 94 7.14 -8.52 -3.83
C SER A 94 6.04 -7.51 -4.19
N GLN A 95 4.94 -7.98 -4.78
CA GLN A 95 3.78 -7.15 -5.06
C GLN A 95 3.04 -6.75 -3.78
N ILE A 96 2.90 -7.68 -2.83
CA ILE A 96 2.33 -7.38 -1.51
C ILE A 96 3.18 -6.32 -0.80
N SER A 97 4.52 -6.47 -0.84
CA SER A 97 5.45 -5.51 -0.24
C SER A 97 5.35 -4.12 -0.89
N SER A 98 5.24 -4.05 -2.21
CA SER A 98 5.07 -2.79 -2.94
C SER A 98 3.75 -2.11 -2.57
N TRP A 99 2.65 -2.86 -2.56
CA TRP A 99 1.34 -2.36 -2.16
C TRP A 99 1.34 -1.87 -0.70
N ALA A 100 1.95 -2.63 0.23
CA ALA A 100 2.06 -2.23 1.63
C ALA A 100 2.90 -0.96 1.81
N ALA A 101 3.95 -0.79 1.00
CA ALA A 101 4.77 0.42 1.01
C ALA A 101 3.99 1.64 0.51
N GLU A 102 3.19 1.50 -0.54
CA GLU A 102 2.32 2.56 -1.05
C GLU A 102 1.28 2.96 0.00
N LEU A 103 0.61 1.97 0.61
CA LEU A 103 -0.38 2.22 1.65
C LEU A 103 0.25 2.92 2.85
N ALA A 104 1.36 2.41 3.38
CA ALA A 104 2.07 3.01 4.51
C ALA A 104 2.52 4.43 4.20
N ASN A 105 3.06 4.68 2.99
CA ASN A 105 3.49 6.01 2.57
C ASN A 105 2.32 7.00 2.45
N GLY A 106 1.11 6.52 2.15
CA GLY A 106 -0.11 7.34 2.16
C GLY A 106 -0.44 7.92 3.53
N PHE A 107 -0.08 7.21 4.61
CA PHE A 107 -0.40 7.59 5.99
C PHE A 107 0.79 8.11 6.79
N ASN A 108 2.03 7.82 6.38
CA ASN A 108 3.21 8.32 7.08
C ASN A 108 3.31 9.84 6.97
N THR A 109 3.35 10.51 8.14
CA THR A 109 3.38 11.95 8.23
C THR A 109 4.66 12.48 8.89
N VAL A 110 5.43 11.66 9.61
CA VAL A 110 6.74 12.06 10.15
C VAL A 110 7.61 12.65 9.05
N GLY A 111 8.13 13.86 9.29
CA GLY A 111 8.99 14.59 8.35
C GLY A 111 8.29 15.17 7.11
N SER A 112 6.99 14.87 6.88
CA SER A 112 6.26 15.39 5.72
C SER A 112 5.82 16.84 5.93
N THR A 113 5.57 17.56 4.83
CA THR A 113 4.99 18.90 4.90
C THR A 113 3.53 18.85 5.35
N ARG A 114 3.16 19.72 6.33
CA ARG A 114 1.78 19.95 6.76
C ARG A 114 1.41 21.40 6.45
N TRP A 115 0.20 21.59 5.98
CA TRP A 115 -0.38 22.88 5.62
C TRP A 115 -1.59 23.16 6.48
N TRP A 116 -1.67 24.37 7.05
CA TRP A 116 -2.86 24.78 7.82
C TRP A 116 -3.10 26.28 7.75
N THR A 117 -4.30 26.66 8.12
CA THR A 117 -4.64 28.07 8.31
C THR A 117 -4.63 28.36 9.81
N ARG A 118 -3.74 29.24 10.23
CA ARG A 118 -3.68 29.71 11.63
C ARG A 118 -4.94 30.52 11.95
N ALA A 119 -5.30 30.65 13.24
CA ALA A 119 -6.54 31.32 13.70
C ALA A 119 -6.65 32.80 13.24
N ASP A 120 -5.54 33.48 12.99
CA ASP A 120 -5.50 34.85 12.44
C ASP A 120 -5.62 34.90 10.90
N GLY A 121 -5.81 33.76 10.24
CA GLY A 121 -5.93 33.64 8.79
C GLY A 121 -4.62 33.45 8.04
N LYS A 122 -3.47 33.42 8.72
CA LYS A 122 -2.17 33.17 8.09
C LYS A 122 -2.12 31.73 7.57
N GLN A 123 -1.75 31.59 6.29
CA GLN A 123 -1.44 30.29 5.71
C GLN A 123 -0.05 29.84 6.17
N CYS A 124 0.03 28.70 6.80
CA CYS A 124 1.25 28.15 7.34
C CYS A 124 1.58 26.80 6.67
N ALA A 125 2.88 26.53 6.57
CA ALA A 125 3.41 25.24 6.16
C ALA A 125 4.64 24.93 6.99
N VAL A 126 4.82 23.68 7.37
CA VAL A 126 6.02 23.21 8.06
C VAL A 126 6.40 21.84 7.53
N GLU A 127 7.69 21.60 7.36
CA GLU A 127 8.26 20.34 6.91
C GLU A 127 9.34 19.88 7.89
N GLY A 128 9.50 18.57 8.02
CA GLY A 128 10.50 18.00 8.92
C GLY A 128 9.96 17.74 10.33
N GLY A 129 10.88 17.51 11.25
CA GLY A 129 10.59 17.12 12.63
C GLY A 129 10.35 15.61 12.78
N ASP A 130 10.03 15.21 14.00
CA ASP A 130 9.91 13.81 14.39
C ASP A 130 8.48 13.41 14.82
N PHE A 131 7.54 14.35 14.85
CA PHE A 131 6.14 14.05 15.20
C PHE A 131 5.36 13.56 13.97
N GLY A 132 4.44 12.63 14.20
CA GLY A 132 3.54 12.13 13.15
C GLY A 132 3.29 10.63 13.21
N TRP A 133 2.58 10.11 12.21
CA TRP A 133 2.39 8.68 11.98
C TRP A 133 3.63 8.07 11.33
N SER A 134 4.02 6.89 11.81
CA SER A 134 5.06 6.06 11.19
C SER A 134 4.63 4.61 11.18
N ILE A 135 4.38 4.07 9.98
CA ILE A 135 3.99 2.68 9.72
C ILE A 135 5.18 1.98 9.08
N ASP A 136 5.60 0.85 9.63
CA ASP A 136 6.58 -0.02 9.01
C ASP A 136 5.92 -0.86 7.91
N SER A 137 6.24 -0.55 6.66
CA SER A 137 5.68 -1.21 5.49
C SER A 137 6.01 -2.71 5.43
N SER A 138 7.16 -3.13 5.94
CA SER A 138 7.54 -4.55 5.98
C SER A 138 6.69 -5.33 6.99
N SER A 139 6.42 -4.75 8.15
CA SER A 139 5.48 -5.33 9.13
C SER A 139 4.05 -5.39 8.57
N LEU A 140 3.62 -4.36 7.83
CA LEU A 140 2.32 -4.35 7.19
C LEU A 140 2.22 -5.43 6.10
N ALA A 141 3.23 -5.57 5.24
CA ALA A 141 3.27 -6.61 4.22
C ALA A 141 3.14 -8.01 4.86
N LYS A 142 3.91 -8.27 5.91
CA LYS A 142 3.82 -9.52 6.64
C LYS A 142 2.45 -9.75 7.27
N GLN A 143 1.83 -8.73 7.83
CA GLN A 143 0.49 -8.80 8.40
C GLN A 143 -0.55 -9.17 7.34
N VAL A 144 -0.42 -8.63 6.12
CA VAL A 144 -1.27 -8.96 4.96
C VAL A 144 -1.03 -10.39 4.50
N GLU A 145 0.22 -10.82 4.34
CA GLU A 145 0.56 -12.20 3.98
C GLU A 145 -0.02 -13.21 4.99
N ASP A 146 0.15 -12.94 6.28
CA ASP A 146 -0.39 -13.79 7.35
C ASP A 146 -1.93 -13.83 7.28
N SER A 147 -2.59 -12.72 6.95
CA SER A 147 -4.05 -12.65 6.78
C SER A 147 -4.55 -13.47 5.60
N ILE A 148 -3.82 -13.43 4.47
CA ILE A 148 -4.13 -14.23 3.28
C ILE A 148 -3.98 -15.72 3.59
N ASN A 149 -2.84 -16.12 4.16
CA ASN A 149 -2.55 -17.51 4.48
C ASN A 149 -3.54 -18.12 5.48
N ASN A 150 -4.04 -17.30 6.42
CA ASN A 150 -5.03 -17.71 7.42
C ASN A 150 -6.49 -17.50 6.97
N LYS A 151 -6.73 -17.01 5.74
CA LYS A 151 -8.08 -16.66 5.23
C LYS A 151 -8.84 -15.78 6.22
N GLN A 152 -8.16 -14.81 6.79
CA GLN A 152 -8.71 -13.96 7.83
C GLN A 152 -9.83 -13.09 7.28
N THR A 153 -10.85 -12.84 8.11
CA THR A 153 -11.97 -11.97 7.80
C THR A 153 -12.21 -10.98 8.93
N GLY A 154 -12.85 -9.86 8.62
CA GLY A 154 -13.18 -8.80 9.60
C GLY A 154 -12.18 -7.66 9.60
N GLU A 155 -11.98 -7.04 10.75
CA GLU A 155 -11.12 -5.87 10.89
C GLU A 155 -9.78 -6.25 11.52
N ILE A 156 -8.70 -5.65 11.05
CA ILE A 156 -7.36 -5.78 11.63
C ILE A 156 -6.72 -4.41 11.77
N GLU A 157 -6.14 -4.14 12.92
CA GLU A 157 -5.43 -2.88 13.18
C GLU A 157 -4.03 -2.93 12.58
N ILE A 158 -3.66 -1.89 11.82
CA ILE A 158 -2.31 -1.70 11.29
C ILE A 158 -1.36 -1.39 12.45
N LYS A 159 -0.25 -2.10 12.51
CA LYS A 159 0.81 -1.80 13.47
C LYS A 159 1.61 -0.59 13.03
N TYR A 160 1.81 0.33 13.94
CA TYR A 160 2.60 1.54 13.72
C TYR A 160 3.75 1.62 14.74
N SER A 161 4.86 2.22 14.36
CA SER A 161 5.99 2.50 15.26
C SER A 161 5.81 3.81 16.01
N GLN A 162 5.04 4.75 15.42
CA GLN A 162 4.74 6.03 16.02
C GLN A 162 3.31 6.46 15.67
N LYS A 163 2.67 7.15 16.59
CA LYS A 163 1.29 7.63 16.50
C LYS A 163 1.26 9.16 16.59
N ALA A 164 0.42 9.79 15.75
CA ALA A 164 0.00 11.18 15.89
C ALA A 164 -1.29 11.29 16.74
N ASP A 165 -1.74 12.50 17.02
CA ASP A 165 -2.96 12.73 17.84
C ASP A 165 -4.24 12.45 17.06
N THR A 166 -4.24 12.71 15.74
CA THR A 166 -5.39 12.53 14.86
C THR A 166 -5.00 11.75 13.62
N PHE A 167 -6.00 11.15 12.99
CA PHE A 167 -5.90 10.53 11.69
C PHE A 167 -6.47 11.51 10.66
N THR A 168 -5.61 12.07 9.82
CA THR A 168 -5.95 13.07 8.81
C THR A 168 -5.33 12.73 7.46
N ALA A 169 -5.80 13.38 6.41
CA ALA A 169 -5.19 13.25 5.09
C ALA A 169 -3.73 13.73 5.12
N LYS A 170 -2.87 13.10 4.32
CA LYS A 170 -1.48 13.51 4.21
C LYS A 170 -1.38 14.97 3.75
N GLY A 171 -0.59 15.77 4.45
CA GLY A 171 -0.47 17.20 4.21
C GLY A 171 -1.33 18.07 5.10
N GLU A 172 -2.25 17.50 5.87
CA GLU A 172 -3.02 18.19 6.89
C GLU A 172 -2.39 18.02 8.27
N PRO A 173 -2.70 18.90 9.25
CA PRO A 173 -2.27 18.75 10.64
C PRO A 173 -2.79 17.46 11.26
N ASP A 174 -1.90 16.71 11.90
CA ASP A 174 -2.20 15.47 12.63
C ASP A 174 -2.05 15.60 14.14
N TRP A 175 -2.00 16.84 14.62
CA TRP A 175 -1.99 17.25 16.05
C TRP A 175 -3.32 17.83 16.48
N LYS A 176 -3.55 17.89 17.80
CA LYS A 176 -4.70 18.55 18.43
C LYS A 176 -4.32 19.91 19.01
N ALA A 177 -3.73 19.90 20.22
CA ALA A 177 -3.15 21.10 20.80
C ALA A 177 -1.70 21.26 20.34
N TYR A 178 -1.25 22.47 20.07
CA TYR A 178 0.09 22.70 19.56
C TYR A 178 0.67 24.05 19.96
N ILE A 179 1.98 24.14 19.95
CA ILE A 179 2.71 25.40 20.06
C ILE A 179 3.21 25.79 18.67
N ASP A 180 2.70 26.90 18.15
CA ASP A 180 3.23 27.56 16.95
C ASP A 180 4.40 28.46 17.35
N VAL A 181 5.56 28.18 16.78
CA VAL A 181 6.79 28.97 16.98
C VAL A 181 7.15 29.62 15.65
N ASP A 182 6.61 30.83 15.44
CA ASP A 182 6.84 31.56 14.19
C ASP A 182 8.19 32.29 14.23
N LEU A 183 9.17 31.72 13.54
CA LEU A 183 10.53 32.25 13.48
C LEU A 183 10.60 33.60 12.74
N SER A 184 9.69 33.87 11.82
CA SER A 184 9.64 35.12 11.08
C SER A 184 9.06 36.28 11.91
N GLU A 185 8.07 35.96 12.75
CA GLU A 185 7.44 36.92 13.66
C GLU A 185 8.19 37.04 14.99
N GLN A 186 9.09 36.10 15.30
CA GLN A 186 9.74 35.94 16.60
C GLN A 186 8.69 35.86 17.74
N HIS A 187 7.63 35.08 17.48
CA HIS A 187 6.47 34.99 18.36
C HIS A 187 5.99 33.53 18.47
N ALA A 188 5.71 33.09 19.68
CA ALA A 188 5.18 31.75 19.96
C ALA A 188 3.75 31.84 20.52
N ARG A 189 2.91 30.89 20.11
CA ARG A 189 1.49 30.79 20.52
C ARG A 189 1.18 29.35 20.88
N TYR A 190 0.53 29.15 22.01
CA TYR A 190 -0.04 27.84 22.36
C TYR A 190 -1.52 27.85 22.06
N TYR A 191 -1.93 26.89 21.23
CA TYR A 191 -3.31 26.63 20.86
C TYR A 191 -3.82 25.39 21.58
N ASP A 192 -5.01 25.49 22.21
CA ASP A 192 -5.72 24.34 22.74
C ASP A 192 -6.35 23.48 21.64
N GLU A 193 -6.96 22.35 22.02
CA GLU A 193 -7.65 21.44 21.08
C GLU A 193 -8.84 22.09 20.34
N SER A 194 -9.34 23.23 20.82
CA SER A 194 -10.42 24.02 20.21
C SER A 194 -9.92 25.11 19.29
N GLY A 195 -8.58 25.28 19.17
CA GLY A 195 -7.94 26.31 18.37
C GLY A 195 -7.88 27.68 19.03
N ASN A 196 -8.16 27.79 20.33
CA ASN A 196 -8.02 29.06 21.07
C ASN A 196 -6.58 29.27 21.52
N ILE A 197 -6.12 30.53 21.45
CA ILE A 197 -4.81 30.91 22.02
C ILE A 197 -4.95 30.92 23.54
N VAL A 198 -4.21 30.03 24.21
CA VAL A 198 -4.17 29.92 25.67
C VAL A 198 -3.00 30.73 26.23
N TRP A 199 -1.93 30.84 25.46
CA TRP A 199 -0.73 31.56 25.84
C TRP A 199 0.01 32.06 24.58
N GLU A 200 0.64 33.20 24.69
CA GLU A 200 1.52 33.73 23.66
C GLU A 200 2.66 34.57 24.25
N ALA A 201 3.80 34.59 23.59
CA ALA A 201 4.95 35.42 23.97
C ALA A 201 5.91 35.69 22.82
N ASN A 202 6.61 36.80 22.89
CA ASN A 202 7.76 37.05 22.03
C ASN A 202 8.95 36.23 22.50
N PHE A 203 9.77 35.79 21.55
CA PHE A 203 11.02 35.10 21.83
C PHE A 203 12.11 35.59 20.84
N ILE A 204 13.31 35.12 21.03
CA ILE A 204 14.43 35.32 20.09
C ILE A 204 14.91 33.96 19.65
N SER A 205 14.80 33.67 18.34
CA SER A 205 15.27 32.40 17.76
C SER A 205 16.81 32.37 17.72
N GLY A 206 17.32 31.16 17.52
CA GLY A 206 18.74 30.94 17.32
C GLY A 206 19.29 31.72 16.09
N LYS A 207 20.57 32.05 16.13
CA LYS A 207 21.24 32.76 15.05
C LYS A 207 21.32 31.89 13.80
N PRO A 208 21.03 32.43 12.59
CA PRO A 208 21.19 31.69 11.35
C PRO A 208 22.55 31.01 11.21
N GLY A 209 22.59 29.78 10.78
CA GLY A 209 23.80 28.96 10.66
C GLY A 209 23.74 27.76 11.65
N GLU A 210 24.87 27.48 12.29
CA GLU A 210 25.00 26.31 13.19
C GLU A 210 24.07 26.36 14.42
N ASP A 211 23.71 27.56 14.85
CA ASP A 211 22.84 27.82 16.02
C ASP A 211 21.36 28.07 15.62
N ALA A 212 20.99 27.82 14.36
CA ALA A 212 19.64 28.09 13.91
C ALA A 212 18.60 27.21 14.67
N THR A 213 17.48 27.81 15.04
CA THR A 213 16.34 27.05 15.58
C THR A 213 15.81 26.12 14.46
N PRO A 214 15.76 24.80 14.68
CA PRO A 214 15.32 23.86 13.64
C PRO A 214 13.83 24.02 13.35
N GLU A 215 13.49 24.01 12.06
CA GLU A 215 12.10 23.96 11.61
C GLU A 215 11.60 22.51 11.61
N GLY A 216 10.31 22.32 11.87
CA GLY A 216 9.70 20.99 11.87
C GLY A 216 8.55 20.86 12.86
N VAL A 217 7.91 19.70 12.84
CA VAL A 217 6.89 19.30 13.82
C VAL A 217 7.52 18.35 14.81
N TRP A 218 7.56 18.78 16.07
CA TRP A 218 8.27 18.10 17.14
C TRP A 218 7.32 17.71 18.27
N GLN A 219 7.60 16.57 18.90
CA GLN A 219 6.90 16.20 20.11
C GLN A 219 7.57 16.89 21.31
N ILE A 220 6.73 17.42 22.23
CA ILE A 220 7.23 17.92 23.52
C ILE A 220 7.60 16.69 24.38
N ASN A 221 8.90 16.48 24.58
CA ASN A 221 9.40 15.31 25.30
C ASN A 221 9.47 15.52 26.83
N SER A 222 9.68 16.77 27.28
CA SER A 222 9.73 17.11 28.70
C SER A 222 9.24 18.53 28.96
N ASN A 223 8.78 18.78 30.19
CA ASN A 223 8.49 20.09 30.70
C ASN A 223 9.29 20.26 32.00
N ASP A 224 10.46 20.85 31.89
CA ASP A 224 11.40 20.98 33.03
C ASP A 224 11.07 22.17 33.92
N GLY A 225 9.93 22.87 33.68
CA GLY A 225 9.53 24.07 34.39
C GLY A 225 10.37 25.30 34.04
N ALA A 226 10.31 26.33 34.89
CA ALA A 226 11.09 27.54 34.68
C ALA A 226 12.57 27.28 34.97
N SER A 227 13.43 27.40 33.97
CA SER A 227 14.90 27.36 34.14
C SER A 227 15.50 28.74 33.99
N LYS A 228 16.57 29.03 34.76
CA LYS A 228 17.34 30.28 34.63
C LYS A 228 18.40 30.06 33.56
N LEU A 229 18.36 30.87 32.53
CA LEU A 229 19.48 30.99 31.60
C LEU A 229 20.71 31.55 32.36
N ILE A 230 21.80 30.82 32.30
CA ILE A 230 23.09 31.21 32.91
C ILE A 230 23.94 31.85 31.82
#